data_6525a939b8cf3fb7e6bb283f744806cf
#
_entry.id   6525a939b8cf3fb7e6bb283f744806cf
#
_cell.length_a   1.000
_cell.length_b   1.000
_cell.length_c   1.000
_cell.angle_alpha   90.00
_cell.angle_beta   90.00
_cell.angle_gamma   90.00
#
_symmetry.space_group_name_H-M   'P 1'
#
loop_
_entity.id
_entity.type
_entity.pdbx_description
1 polymer ?
#
loop_
_entity_poly.entity_id
_entity_poly.type
_entity_poly.pdbx_seq_one_letter_code
_entity_poly.pdbx_strand_id
1 'polypeptide(L)'
;MRKNNTASASAASYVDIMKKNHMEIPWHDYADADSHVIISQAGLIEKSSVIGRVGLIMLSCGTGAWRVRTSMNRLSRELGVTCTVDVGLMSISFNCFDGKDCVSQSLSIANTGVNTSKLYRMEQFVDSFPTMEAKLTGEEIHKRLDEIEEIHGLYSPVKLGFAAALACSAFTFLLGGGPVEMILAFIAAGIGNFIRTKLIKHHYTLFLNIAASISAACLVYALLLKLSEVCFGISSFHEAGYICSMLFIIPGFPFITSGIDLAKLDLRSGLERLTYAIIIVLVATMFAWIMALLLKLKPVDFAAMNIDPLLHMFLRIITSFCGVFGFSIMFNSAIPIAATAALIGAAANTLRLELIDFTQMPSAEAAFIGALTAGLLASIIKRNHGYPRISITVPSIVIMVPGLYLYRAIYNLGIMSLNESVSWFAAAIMIIAALPIGLIFARILTDRTFRYCT
;
A
#
# COMPACT_ATOMS: atom_id res chain seq x y z
N MET A 1 -17.46 -4.71 51.47
CA MET A 1 -16.46 -5.49 50.68
C MET A 1 -16.66 -5.23 49.22
N ARG A 2 -15.95 -4.25 48.65
CA ARG A 2 -15.85 -4.02 47.18
C ARG A 2 -14.55 -4.67 46.71
N LYS A 3 -14.64 -5.78 45.98
CA LYS A 3 -13.47 -6.39 45.28
C LYS A 3 -13.33 -5.76 43.92
N ASN A 4 -12.13 -5.30 43.69
CA ASN A 4 -11.62 -4.70 42.45
C ASN A 4 -11.80 -5.60 41.24
N ASN A 5 -12.53 -5.09 40.24
CA ASN A 5 -12.54 -5.59 38.86
C ASN A 5 -11.85 -4.55 37.95
N THR A 6 -10.53 -4.38 38.10
CA THR A 6 -9.77 -3.38 37.34
C THR A 6 -9.13 -3.91 36.08
N ALA A 7 -9.14 -5.23 35.84
CA ALA A 7 -8.51 -5.82 34.65
C ALA A 7 -9.45 -6.00 33.43
N SER A 8 -10.78 -6.02 33.62
CA SER A 8 -11.74 -6.06 32.50
C SER A 8 -12.12 -4.68 31.97
N ALA A 9 -11.90 -3.63 32.77
CA ALA A 9 -12.23 -2.26 32.41
C ALA A 9 -11.32 -1.67 31.31
N SER A 10 -10.09 -2.17 31.12
CA SER A 10 -9.15 -1.58 30.16
C SER A 10 -9.43 -1.98 28.70
N ALA A 11 -9.88 -3.19 28.43
CA ALA A 11 -10.19 -3.66 27.07
C ALA A 11 -11.56 -3.15 26.59
N ALA A 12 -12.56 -3.13 27.47
CA ALA A 12 -13.89 -2.56 27.18
C ALA A 12 -13.81 -1.04 26.96
N SER A 13 -13.01 -0.33 27.73
CA SER A 13 -12.79 1.11 27.61
C SER A 13 -12.19 1.53 26.26
N TYR A 14 -11.37 0.69 25.64
CA TYR A 14 -10.70 1.03 24.37
C TYR A 14 -11.65 0.88 23.17
N VAL A 15 -12.43 -0.18 23.13
CA VAL A 15 -13.48 -0.38 22.12
C VAL A 15 -14.54 0.71 22.23
N ASP A 16 -14.89 1.12 23.45
CA ASP A 16 -15.85 2.21 23.69
C ASP A 16 -15.31 3.59 23.25
N ILE A 17 -13.99 3.84 23.40
CA ILE A 17 -13.37 5.08 22.92
C ILE A 17 -13.35 5.12 21.39
N MET A 18 -13.06 4.02 20.71
CA MET A 18 -13.09 3.93 19.26
C MET A 18 -14.52 4.12 18.71
N LYS A 19 -15.52 3.48 19.33
CA LYS A 19 -16.95 3.66 18.98
C LYS A 19 -17.47 5.08 19.24
N LYS A 20 -16.91 5.81 20.18
CA LYS A 20 -17.23 7.23 20.40
C LYS A 20 -16.72 8.16 19.31
N ASN A 21 -15.56 7.86 18.73
CA ASN A 21 -14.92 8.72 17.71
C ASN A 21 -15.37 8.37 16.28
N HIS A 22 -15.65 7.09 16.01
CA HIS A 22 -16.12 6.60 14.72
C HIS A 22 -17.28 5.63 14.97
N MET A 23 -18.50 6.15 14.88
CA MET A 23 -19.71 5.33 14.99
C MET A 23 -19.87 4.46 13.75
N GLU A 24 -20.31 3.23 13.95
CA GLU A 24 -20.70 2.35 12.86
C GLU A 24 -21.96 2.91 12.16
N ILE A 25 -21.97 2.87 10.84
CA ILE A 25 -23.12 3.30 10.05
C ILE A 25 -24.13 2.15 10.05
N PRO A 26 -25.37 2.37 10.51
CA PRO A 26 -26.39 1.32 10.56
C PRO A 26 -26.98 1.08 9.15
N TRP A 27 -26.23 0.41 8.28
CA TRP A 27 -26.60 0.22 6.88
C TRP A 27 -27.95 -0.47 6.69
N HIS A 28 -28.27 -1.42 7.55
CA HIS A 28 -29.53 -2.16 7.49
C HIS A 28 -30.76 -1.31 7.86
N ASP A 29 -30.57 -0.20 8.60
CA ASP A 29 -31.67 0.71 8.92
C ASP A 29 -32.15 1.53 7.71
N TYR A 30 -31.35 1.54 6.62
CA TYR A 30 -31.72 2.20 5.37
C TYR A 30 -32.54 1.29 4.43
N ALA A 31 -32.52 -0.03 4.66
CA ALA A 31 -33.30 -1.01 3.93
C ALA A 31 -34.56 -1.33 4.73
N ASP A 32 -35.71 -1.38 4.06
CA ASP A 32 -36.95 -1.84 4.68
C ASP A 32 -36.93 -3.39 4.72
N ALA A 33 -36.64 -3.95 5.91
CA ALA A 33 -36.50 -5.39 6.10
C ALA A 33 -37.78 -6.17 5.77
N ASP A 34 -38.95 -5.54 5.84
CA ASP A 34 -40.24 -6.11 5.56
C ASP A 34 -40.69 -5.90 4.09
N SER A 35 -39.96 -5.07 3.34
CA SER A 35 -40.25 -4.84 1.93
C SER A 35 -39.64 -5.91 1.04
N HIS A 36 -40.48 -6.56 0.23
CA HIS A 36 -40.00 -7.45 -0.84
C HIS A 36 -39.68 -6.66 -2.13
N VAL A 37 -39.41 -5.34 -2.01
CA VAL A 37 -39.13 -4.49 -3.14
C VAL A 37 -37.68 -4.71 -3.57
N ILE A 38 -37.47 -5.01 -4.84
CA ILE A 38 -36.12 -5.14 -5.41
C ILE A 38 -35.45 -3.77 -5.43
N ILE A 39 -34.11 -3.74 -5.25
CA ILE A 39 -33.34 -2.49 -5.09
C ILE A 39 -33.51 -1.53 -6.28
N SER A 40 -33.70 -1.99 -7.50
CA SER A 40 -33.94 -1.14 -8.67
C SER A 40 -35.24 -0.32 -8.57
N GLN A 41 -36.23 -0.79 -7.81
CA GLN A 41 -37.52 -0.13 -7.56
C GLN A 41 -37.59 0.57 -6.19
N ALA A 42 -36.57 0.39 -5.35
CA ALA A 42 -36.50 0.97 -4.02
C ALA A 42 -36.39 2.52 -4.06
N GLY A 43 -36.61 3.15 -2.90
CA GLY A 43 -36.50 4.61 -2.76
C GLY A 43 -35.07 5.12 -2.89
N LEU A 44 -34.92 6.42 -3.12
CA LEU A 44 -33.62 7.07 -3.33
C LEU A 44 -32.67 6.90 -2.13
N ILE A 45 -33.18 6.91 -0.90
CA ILE A 45 -32.39 6.74 0.32
C ILE A 45 -31.73 5.35 0.35
N GLU A 46 -32.50 4.30 0.09
CA GLU A 46 -32.01 2.92 0.07
C GLU A 46 -31.00 2.70 -1.06
N LYS A 47 -31.28 3.20 -2.28
CA LYS A 47 -30.32 3.18 -3.39
C LYS A 47 -29.02 3.88 -3.05
N SER A 48 -29.10 5.06 -2.42
CA SER A 48 -27.93 5.86 -2.05
C SER A 48 -27.11 5.18 -0.96
N SER A 49 -27.72 4.43 -0.02
CA SER A 49 -27.01 3.70 1.01
C SER A 49 -26.11 2.59 0.42
N VAL A 50 -26.63 1.84 -0.56
CA VAL A 50 -25.85 0.81 -1.29
C VAL A 50 -24.67 1.46 -2.05
N ILE A 51 -24.92 2.55 -2.79
CA ILE A 51 -23.88 3.25 -3.55
C ILE A 51 -22.80 3.80 -2.61
N GLY A 52 -23.19 4.42 -1.52
CA GLY A 52 -22.27 4.98 -0.51
C GLY A 52 -21.43 3.91 0.17
N ARG A 53 -22.05 2.80 0.58
CA ARG A 53 -21.37 1.68 1.22
C ARG A 53 -20.32 1.05 0.30
N VAL A 54 -20.65 0.80 -0.96
CA VAL A 54 -19.69 0.30 -1.96
C VAL A 54 -18.50 1.25 -2.11
N GLY A 55 -18.75 2.56 -2.21
CA GLY A 55 -17.70 3.56 -2.24
C GLY A 55 -16.78 3.52 -1.02
N LEU A 56 -17.37 3.41 0.17
CA LEU A 56 -16.65 3.39 1.44
C LEU A 56 -15.77 2.14 1.59
N ILE A 57 -16.31 0.96 1.27
CA ILE A 57 -15.55 -0.30 1.31
C ILE A 57 -14.37 -0.25 0.30
N MET A 58 -14.59 0.25 -0.92
CA MET A 58 -13.53 0.42 -1.89
C MET A 58 -12.45 1.39 -1.41
N LEU A 59 -12.84 2.52 -0.81
CA LEU A 59 -11.91 3.50 -0.24
C LEU A 59 -11.05 2.85 0.85
N SER A 60 -11.66 2.06 1.74
CA SER A 60 -10.96 1.36 2.83
C SER A 60 -9.92 0.35 2.33
N CYS A 61 -10.03 -0.13 1.10
CA CYS A 61 -9.06 -1.01 0.45
C CYS A 61 -7.82 -0.26 -0.07
N GLY A 62 -7.75 1.07 0.03
CA GLY A 62 -6.62 1.89 -0.42
C GLY A 62 -6.57 2.15 -1.92
N THR A 63 -7.65 1.88 -2.66
CA THR A 63 -7.70 2.15 -4.11
C THR A 63 -7.81 3.65 -4.42
N GLY A 64 -7.39 4.08 -5.63
CA GLY A 64 -7.46 5.47 -6.06
C GLY A 64 -8.90 5.99 -6.24
N ALA A 65 -9.05 7.33 -6.13
CA ALA A 65 -10.34 8.03 -6.19
C ALA A 65 -11.10 7.75 -7.49
N TRP A 66 -10.40 7.76 -8.61
CA TRP A 66 -11.00 7.46 -9.90
C TRP A 66 -11.74 6.11 -9.92
N ARG A 67 -11.17 5.08 -9.30
CA ARG A 67 -11.79 3.76 -9.24
C ARG A 67 -13.02 3.74 -8.34
N VAL A 68 -12.95 4.38 -7.18
CA VAL A 68 -14.10 4.55 -6.28
C VAL A 68 -15.26 5.21 -7.02
N ARG A 69 -15.00 6.36 -7.65
CA ARG A 69 -15.99 7.11 -8.42
C ARG A 69 -16.57 6.27 -9.57
N THR A 70 -15.74 5.57 -10.33
CA THR A 70 -16.20 4.72 -11.43
C THR A 70 -17.14 3.62 -10.96
N SER A 71 -16.85 2.98 -9.83
CA SER A 71 -17.70 1.92 -9.27
C SER A 71 -19.03 2.49 -8.76
N MET A 72 -19.01 3.60 -8.01
CA MET A 72 -20.23 4.27 -7.55
C MET A 72 -21.10 4.71 -8.72
N ASN A 73 -20.53 5.30 -9.75
CA ASN A 73 -21.26 5.74 -10.95
C ASN A 73 -21.81 4.57 -11.76
N ARG A 74 -21.15 3.41 -11.74
CA ARG A 74 -21.68 2.21 -12.39
C ARG A 74 -22.94 1.72 -11.68
N LEU A 75 -22.90 1.55 -10.35
CA LEU A 75 -24.08 1.19 -9.58
C LEU A 75 -25.20 2.20 -9.77
N SER A 76 -24.88 3.50 -9.74
CA SER A 76 -25.89 4.56 -9.92
C SER A 76 -26.63 4.45 -11.23
N ARG A 77 -25.93 4.15 -12.33
CA ARG A 77 -26.57 3.95 -13.66
C ARG A 77 -27.50 2.74 -13.66
N GLU A 78 -27.08 1.63 -13.08
CA GLU A 78 -27.91 0.43 -12.98
C GLU A 78 -29.17 0.72 -12.12
N LEU A 79 -29.04 1.48 -11.05
CA LEU A 79 -30.16 1.85 -10.17
C LEU A 79 -31.02 3.02 -10.71
N GLY A 80 -30.70 3.56 -11.89
CA GLY A 80 -31.45 4.65 -12.51
C GLY A 80 -31.34 5.98 -11.77
N VAL A 81 -30.25 6.23 -11.04
CA VAL A 81 -29.99 7.49 -10.32
C VAL A 81 -28.75 8.18 -10.84
N THR A 82 -28.70 9.49 -10.74
CA THR A 82 -27.49 10.27 -11.06
C THR A 82 -26.71 10.50 -9.77
N CYS A 83 -25.41 10.19 -9.78
CA CYS A 83 -24.54 10.37 -8.62
C CYS A 83 -23.35 11.26 -8.96
N THR A 84 -23.08 12.25 -8.09
CA THR A 84 -21.85 13.07 -8.12
C THR A 84 -21.02 12.76 -6.88
N VAL A 85 -19.72 12.52 -7.05
CA VAL A 85 -18.86 12.01 -5.97
C VAL A 85 -17.58 12.81 -5.86
N ASP A 86 -17.27 13.28 -4.66
CA ASP A 86 -15.97 13.82 -4.25
C ASP A 86 -15.29 12.83 -3.29
N VAL A 87 -14.07 12.41 -3.62
CA VAL A 87 -13.33 11.37 -2.90
C VAL A 87 -12.06 11.92 -2.31
N GLY A 88 -11.90 11.81 -0.98
CA GLY A 88 -10.66 12.07 -0.25
C GLY A 88 -9.90 10.78 0.07
N LEU A 89 -8.89 10.88 0.94
CA LEU A 89 -8.15 9.71 1.44
C LEU A 89 -8.98 8.88 2.42
N MET A 90 -9.72 9.54 3.30
CA MET A 90 -10.48 8.91 4.38
C MET A 90 -11.98 9.28 4.37
N SER A 91 -12.44 9.97 3.35
CA SER A 91 -13.83 10.42 3.28
C SER A 91 -14.34 10.42 1.85
N ILE A 92 -15.65 10.23 1.71
CA ILE A 92 -16.39 10.36 0.46
C ILE A 92 -17.58 11.25 0.73
N SER A 93 -17.78 12.27 -0.10
CA SER A 93 -19.01 13.08 -0.13
C SER A 93 -19.69 12.87 -1.48
N PHE A 94 -20.98 12.56 -1.46
CA PHE A 94 -21.69 12.31 -2.70
C PHE A 94 -23.15 12.75 -2.63
N ASN A 95 -23.72 13.03 -3.79
CA ASN A 95 -25.12 13.38 -3.97
C ASN A 95 -25.76 12.44 -4.98
N CYS A 96 -26.90 11.87 -4.63
CA CYS A 96 -27.72 11.05 -5.52
C CYS A 96 -29.03 11.80 -5.88
N PHE A 97 -29.40 11.77 -7.14
CA PHE A 97 -30.58 12.42 -7.69
C PHE A 97 -31.42 11.40 -8.46
N ASP A 98 -32.74 11.40 -8.28
CA ASP A 98 -33.66 10.57 -9.05
C ASP A 98 -34.55 11.38 -10.02
N GLY A 99 -34.31 12.67 -10.13
CA GLY A 99 -35.09 13.63 -10.93
C GLY A 99 -36.14 14.40 -10.13
N LYS A 100 -36.46 14.00 -8.91
CA LYS A 100 -37.39 14.69 -7.99
C LYS A 100 -36.67 15.09 -6.70
N ASP A 101 -35.99 14.12 -6.09
CA ASP A 101 -35.36 14.24 -4.79
C ASP A 101 -33.83 14.18 -4.91
N CYS A 102 -33.14 14.71 -3.88
CA CYS A 102 -31.69 14.66 -3.75
C CYS A 102 -31.32 14.17 -2.36
N VAL A 103 -30.47 13.17 -2.30
CA VAL A 103 -29.85 12.69 -1.05
C VAL A 103 -28.38 13.01 -1.08
N SER A 104 -27.92 13.78 -0.08
CA SER A 104 -26.50 14.14 0.13
C SER A 104 -25.96 13.41 1.34
N GLN A 105 -24.84 12.73 1.17
CA GLN A 105 -24.16 12.02 2.26
C GLN A 105 -22.66 12.33 2.27
N SER A 106 -22.11 12.42 3.49
CA SER A 106 -20.66 12.49 3.72
C SER A 106 -20.28 11.36 4.68
N LEU A 107 -19.45 10.45 4.20
CA LEU A 107 -19.05 9.23 4.89
C LEU A 107 -17.55 9.25 5.13
N SER A 108 -17.09 8.71 6.26
CA SER A 108 -15.67 8.62 6.59
C SER A 108 -15.30 7.23 7.10
N ILE A 109 -14.03 6.84 6.86
CA ILE A 109 -13.43 5.63 7.40
C ILE A 109 -12.50 5.97 8.56
N ALA A 110 -12.46 5.12 9.58
CA ALA A 110 -11.59 5.29 10.73
C ALA A 110 -10.09 5.08 10.41
N ASN A 111 -9.80 4.17 9.49
CA ASN A 111 -8.45 3.80 9.10
C ASN A 111 -8.35 3.59 7.60
N THR A 112 -7.22 3.99 7.02
CA THR A 112 -6.87 3.65 5.64
C THR A 112 -5.82 2.53 5.64
N GLY A 113 -5.91 1.64 4.67
CA GLY A 113 -4.97 0.52 4.50
C GLY A 113 -4.98 0.00 3.07
N VAL A 114 -4.15 -1.00 2.80
CA VAL A 114 -4.16 -1.67 1.50
C VAL A 114 -4.63 -3.10 1.68
N ASN A 115 -5.73 -3.45 1.01
CA ASN A 115 -6.27 -4.81 1.01
C ASN A 115 -6.71 -5.18 -0.42
N THR A 116 -5.79 -5.77 -1.16
CA THR A 116 -6.04 -6.10 -2.57
C THR A 116 -7.01 -7.26 -2.75
N SER A 117 -7.11 -8.17 -1.78
CA SER A 117 -8.09 -9.27 -1.81
C SER A 117 -9.51 -8.77 -1.61
N LYS A 118 -9.74 -7.88 -0.64
CA LYS A 118 -11.04 -7.24 -0.45
C LYS A 118 -11.41 -6.41 -1.69
N LEU A 119 -10.45 -5.67 -2.25
CA LEU A 119 -10.65 -4.91 -3.48
C LEU A 119 -11.08 -5.81 -4.65
N TYR A 120 -10.47 -6.98 -4.80
CA TYR A 120 -10.84 -7.94 -5.84
C TYR A 120 -12.28 -8.43 -5.68
N ARG A 121 -12.70 -8.76 -4.46
CA ARG A 121 -14.08 -9.14 -4.16
C ARG A 121 -15.07 -8.00 -4.44
N MET A 122 -14.70 -6.77 -4.09
CA MET A 122 -15.53 -5.60 -4.40
C MET A 122 -15.67 -5.36 -5.90
N GLU A 123 -14.60 -5.53 -6.69
CA GLU A 123 -14.72 -5.43 -8.15
C GLU A 123 -15.61 -6.52 -8.72
N GLN A 124 -15.50 -7.77 -8.23
CA GLN A 124 -16.41 -8.84 -8.63
C GLN A 124 -17.87 -8.52 -8.29
N PHE A 125 -18.13 -7.94 -7.10
CA PHE A 125 -19.45 -7.49 -6.71
C PHE A 125 -19.97 -6.43 -7.68
N VAL A 126 -19.20 -5.37 -7.95
CA VAL A 126 -19.59 -4.29 -8.87
C VAL A 126 -19.82 -4.81 -10.30
N ASP A 127 -19.01 -5.78 -10.75
CA ASP A 127 -19.17 -6.40 -12.08
C ASP A 127 -20.42 -7.27 -12.19
N SER A 128 -20.83 -7.93 -11.11
CA SER A 128 -22.04 -8.78 -11.07
C SER A 128 -23.31 -8.00 -10.70
N PHE A 129 -23.19 -6.73 -10.28
CA PHE A 129 -24.32 -5.92 -9.83
C PHE A 129 -25.48 -5.83 -10.80
N PRO A 130 -25.29 -5.67 -12.13
CA PRO A 130 -26.41 -5.62 -13.10
C PRO A 130 -27.30 -6.86 -13.11
N THR A 131 -26.76 -8.01 -12.66
CA THR A 131 -27.56 -9.25 -12.54
C THR A 131 -28.23 -9.40 -11.17
N MET A 132 -27.73 -8.69 -10.17
CA MET A 132 -28.24 -8.73 -8.79
C MET A 132 -29.37 -7.72 -8.57
N GLU A 133 -29.27 -6.52 -9.12
CA GLU A 133 -30.22 -5.42 -8.91
C GLU A 133 -31.67 -5.78 -9.30
N ALA A 134 -31.81 -6.60 -10.33
CA ALA A 134 -33.10 -7.06 -10.84
C ALA A 134 -33.73 -8.19 -9.99
N LYS A 135 -33.05 -8.67 -8.95
CA LYS A 135 -33.48 -9.87 -8.19
C LYS A 135 -33.40 -9.70 -6.67
N LEU A 136 -32.54 -8.83 -6.17
CA LEU A 136 -32.25 -8.70 -4.75
C LEU A 136 -32.85 -7.44 -4.15
N THR A 137 -33.26 -7.55 -2.89
CA THR A 137 -33.66 -6.42 -2.05
C THR A 137 -32.43 -5.65 -1.55
N GLY A 138 -32.59 -4.43 -1.06
CA GLY A 138 -31.52 -3.66 -0.44
C GLY A 138 -30.89 -4.38 0.75
N GLU A 139 -31.72 -5.04 1.57
CA GLU A 139 -31.25 -5.84 2.72
C GLU A 139 -30.36 -7.01 2.28
N GLU A 140 -30.73 -7.74 1.25
CA GLU A 140 -29.91 -8.84 0.73
C GLU A 140 -28.59 -8.36 0.12
N ILE A 141 -28.59 -7.17 -0.47
CA ILE A 141 -27.36 -6.52 -0.96
C ILE A 141 -26.47 -6.12 0.20
N HIS A 142 -27.02 -5.51 1.26
CA HIS A 142 -26.26 -5.16 2.44
C HIS A 142 -25.66 -6.39 3.13
N LYS A 143 -26.35 -7.52 3.21
CA LYS A 143 -25.80 -8.79 3.71
C LYS A 143 -24.61 -9.28 2.90
N ARG A 144 -24.66 -9.18 1.56
CA ARG A 144 -23.49 -9.52 0.71
C ARG A 144 -22.33 -8.57 0.91
N LEU A 145 -22.60 -7.29 1.16
CA LEU A 145 -21.56 -6.31 1.49
C LEU A 145 -20.96 -6.58 2.86
N ASP A 146 -21.74 -7.09 3.85
CA ASP A 146 -21.22 -7.56 5.15
C ASP A 146 -20.16 -8.64 4.95
N GLU A 147 -20.49 -9.68 4.15
CA GLU A 147 -19.57 -10.78 3.85
C GLU A 147 -18.23 -10.28 3.28
N ILE A 148 -18.27 -9.22 2.44
CA ILE A 148 -17.05 -8.61 1.89
C ILE A 148 -16.35 -7.73 2.92
N GLU A 149 -17.09 -7.00 3.74
CA GLU A 149 -16.54 -6.10 4.76
C GLU A 149 -15.87 -6.88 5.88
N GLU A 150 -16.40 -8.03 6.25
CA GLU A 150 -15.85 -8.98 7.21
C GLU A 150 -14.58 -9.69 6.73
N ILE A 151 -14.21 -9.58 5.46
CA ILE A 151 -12.93 -10.12 5.00
C ILE A 151 -11.79 -9.42 5.74
N HIS A 152 -11.35 -10.06 6.81
CA HIS A 152 -10.21 -9.65 7.59
C HIS A 152 -8.91 -9.96 6.83
N GLY A 153 -7.77 -9.52 7.37
CA GLY A 153 -6.46 -9.83 6.76
C GLY A 153 -6.27 -11.36 6.59
N LEU A 154 -5.87 -11.77 5.37
CA LEU A 154 -5.62 -13.18 5.02
C LEU A 154 -4.47 -13.80 5.81
N TYR A 155 -3.60 -12.97 6.38
CA TYR A 155 -2.35 -13.42 6.96
C TYR A 155 -2.23 -13.04 8.42
N SER A 156 -1.70 -13.99 9.22
CA SER A 156 -1.38 -13.72 10.62
C SER A 156 -0.19 -12.76 10.76
N PRO A 157 -0.03 -12.09 11.92
CA PRO A 157 1.13 -11.21 12.15
C PRO A 157 2.48 -11.87 11.91
N VAL A 158 2.60 -13.17 12.20
CA VAL A 158 3.83 -13.94 11.94
C VAL A 158 4.08 -14.08 10.44
N LYS A 159 3.06 -14.43 9.66
CA LYS A 159 3.18 -14.53 8.19
C LYS A 159 3.52 -13.18 7.56
N LEU A 160 2.95 -12.08 8.06
CA LEU A 160 3.29 -10.72 7.62
C LEU A 160 4.71 -10.32 8.03
N GLY A 161 5.20 -10.78 9.19
CA GLY A 161 6.60 -10.66 9.57
C GLY A 161 7.53 -11.36 8.58
N PHE A 162 7.26 -12.61 8.23
CA PHE A 162 8.03 -13.36 7.23
C PHE A 162 7.99 -12.69 5.84
N ALA A 163 6.84 -12.15 5.43
CA ALA A 163 6.70 -11.45 4.17
C ALA A 163 7.59 -10.19 4.11
N ALA A 164 7.61 -9.41 5.19
CA ALA A 164 8.49 -8.25 5.31
C ALA A 164 9.98 -8.65 5.38
N ALA A 165 10.30 -9.73 6.10
CA ALA A 165 11.64 -10.30 6.14
C ALA A 165 12.14 -10.64 4.73
N LEU A 166 11.34 -11.38 3.96
CA LEU A 166 11.65 -11.75 2.58
C LEU A 166 11.81 -10.51 1.68
N ALA A 167 10.88 -9.56 1.79
CA ALA A 167 10.89 -8.33 1.00
C ALA A 167 12.14 -7.49 1.27
N CYS A 168 12.46 -7.24 2.54
CA CYS A 168 13.60 -6.40 2.92
C CYS A 168 14.95 -7.06 2.64
N SER A 169 15.06 -8.38 2.85
CA SER A 169 16.26 -9.15 2.48
C SER A 169 16.53 -9.09 0.97
N ALA A 170 15.49 -9.31 0.16
CA ALA A 170 15.58 -9.20 -1.29
C ALA A 170 15.96 -7.77 -1.72
N PHE A 171 15.36 -6.77 -1.09
CA PHE A 171 15.67 -5.37 -1.35
C PHE A 171 17.12 -5.03 -0.99
N THR A 172 17.67 -5.64 0.06
CA THR A 172 19.09 -5.47 0.46
C THR A 172 20.01 -5.86 -0.69
N PHE A 173 19.80 -7.02 -1.31
CA PHE A 173 20.58 -7.45 -2.47
C PHE A 173 20.43 -6.49 -3.66
N LEU A 174 19.21 -6.06 -3.98
CA LEU A 174 18.94 -5.16 -5.12
C LEU A 174 19.56 -3.76 -4.94
N LEU A 175 19.86 -3.37 -3.70
CA LEU A 175 20.58 -2.13 -3.35
C LEU A 175 22.08 -2.32 -3.25
N GLY A 176 22.60 -3.52 -3.48
CA GLY A 176 24.02 -3.83 -3.48
C GLY A 176 24.54 -4.49 -2.19
N GLY A 177 23.68 -4.81 -1.23
CA GLY A 177 24.07 -5.50 0.00
C GLY A 177 24.36 -6.99 -0.22
N GLY A 178 25.34 -7.51 0.51
CA GLY A 178 25.78 -8.90 0.44
C GLY A 178 24.92 -9.87 1.27
N PRO A 179 25.32 -11.16 1.30
CA PRO A 179 24.59 -12.19 2.05
C PRO A 179 24.46 -11.90 3.55
N VAL A 180 25.46 -11.27 4.15
CA VAL A 180 25.44 -10.92 5.59
C VAL A 180 24.31 -9.91 5.86
N GLU A 181 24.29 -8.80 5.13
CA GLU A 181 23.24 -7.78 5.25
C GLU A 181 21.87 -8.35 4.94
N MET A 182 21.76 -9.25 3.96
CA MET A 182 20.50 -9.91 3.62
C MET A 182 19.94 -10.71 4.80
N ILE A 183 20.78 -11.50 5.48
CA ILE A 183 20.37 -12.33 6.63
C ILE A 183 19.98 -11.45 7.81
N LEU A 184 20.81 -10.44 8.12
CA LEU A 184 20.54 -9.53 9.23
C LEU A 184 19.27 -8.71 8.98
N ALA A 185 19.07 -8.18 7.76
CA ALA A 185 17.88 -7.46 7.38
C ALA A 185 16.62 -8.35 7.38
N PHE A 186 16.76 -9.63 7.00
CA PHE A 186 15.65 -10.60 7.06
C PHE A 186 15.09 -10.70 8.48
N ILE A 187 15.95 -10.96 9.45
CA ILE A 187 15.53 -11.14 10.85
C ILE A 187 14.99 -9.81 11.42
N ALA A 188 15.72 -8.73 11.21
CA ALA A 188 15.38 -7.42 11.76
C ALA A 188 14.06 -6.87 11.20
N ALA A 189 13.85 -6.93 9.88
CA ALA A 189 12.60 -6.50 9.25
C ALA A 189 11.41 -7.40 9.65
N GLY A 190 11.64 -8.70 9.79
CA GLY A 190 10.63 -9.65 10.23
C GLY A 190 10.08 -9.30 11.61
N ILE A 191 10.97 -9.04 12.57
CA ILE A 191 10.61 -8.63 13.93
C ILE A 191 9.96 -7.24 13.92
N GLY A 192 10.53 -6.28 13.19
CA GLY A 192 9.98 -4.94 13.09
C GLY A 192 8.54 -4.93 12.57
N ASN A 193 8.27 -5.64 11.46
CA ASN A 193 6.92 -5.73 10.91
C ASN A 193 5.94 -6.57 11.76
N PHE A 194 6.43 -7.58 12.47
CA PHE A 194 5.61 -8.30 13.45
C PHE A 194 5.13 -7.37 14.57
N ILE A 195 6.01 -6.54 15.13
CA ILE A 195 5.67 -5.52 16.13
C ILE A 195 4.66 -4.53 15.54
N ARG A 196 4.93 -4.01 14.33
CA ARG A 196 4.02 -3.13 13.60
C ARG A 196 2.61 -3.69 13.51
N THR A 197 2.50 -4.94 13.07
CA THR A 197 1.21 -5.60 12.86
C THR A 197 0.45 -5.80 14.19
N LYS A 198 1.17 -6.10 15.27
CA LYS A 198 0.59 -6.19 16.61
C LYS A 198 0.06 -4.84 17.09
N LEU A 199 0.84 -3.77 16.92
CA LEU A 199 0.44 -2.42 17.31
C LEU A 199 -0.78 -1.93 16.52
N ILE A 200 -0.85 -2.23 15.20
CA ILE A 200 -2.03 -1.94 14.38
C ILE A 200 -3.27 -2.66 14.92
N LYS A 201 -3.14 -3.94 15.27
CA LYS A 201 -4.24 -4.72 15.87
C LYS A 201 -4.75 -4.15 17.20
N HIS A 202 -3.89 -3.50 17.94
CA HIS A 202 -4.24 -2.82 19.21
C HIS A 202 -4.59 -1.35 19.00
N HIS A 203 -4.79 -0.91 17.76
CA HIS A 203 -5.21 0.46 17.39
C HIS A 203 -4.30 1.58 17.92
N TYR A 204 -3.01 1.32 18.09
CA TYR A 204 -2.06 2.38 18.45
C TYR A 204 -1.94 3.41 17.32
N THR A 205 -1.63 4.65 17.71
CA THR A 205 -1.45 5.75 16.76
C THR A 205 -0.40 5.43 15.69
N LEU A 206 -0.57 6.00 14.49
CA LEU A 206 0.35 5.81 13.37
C LEU A 206 1.81 6.14 13.77
N PHE A 207 2.02 7.26 14.45
CA PHE A 207 3.36 7.69 14.88
C PHE A 207 4.03 6.68 15.83
N LEU A 208 3.33 6.23 16.86
CA LEU A 208 3.86 5.24 17.81
C LEU A 208 4.16 3.92 17.12
N ASN A 209 3.29 3.50 16.21
CA ASN A 209 3.45 2.28 15.44
C ASN A 209 4.72 2.33 14.57
N ILE A 210 4.93 3.42 13.82
CA ILE A 210 6.13 3.62 13.01
C ILE A 210 7.38 3.69 13.89
N ALA A 211 7.36 4.52 14.93
CA ALA A 211 8.48 4.70 15.83
C ALA A 211 8.95 3.39 16.47
N ALA A 212 8.04 2.64 17.07
CA ALA A 212 8.35 1.39 17.75
C ALA A 212 8.86 0.31 16.80
N SER A 213 8.23 0.16 15.61
CA SER A 213 8.62 -0.89 14.66
C SER A 213 9.97 -0.60 14.00
N ILE A 214 10.29 0.66 13.68
CA ILE A 214 11.61 1.05 13.15
C ILE A 214 12.69 0.92 14.21
N SER A 215 12.44 1.45 15.42
CA SER A 215 13.41 1.34 16.51
C SER A 215 13.74 -0.12 16.82
N ALA A 216 12.73 -0.99 16.81
CA ALA A 216 12.95 -2.43 17.00
C ALA A 216 13.76 -3.04 15.86
N ALA A 217 13.44 -2.72 14.59
CA ALA A 217 14.20 -3.24 13.45
C ALA A 217 15.67 -2.78 13.48
N CYS A 218 15.93 -1.51 13.71
CA CYS A 218 17.29 -0.97 13.81
C CYS A 218 18.07 -1.58 14.98
N LEU A 219 17.42 -1.73 16.16
CA LEU A 219 18.04 -2.32 17.35
C LEU A 219 18.41 -3.80 17.10
N VAL A 220 17.47 -4.57 16.56
CA VAL A 220 17.71 -5.99 16.24
C VAL A 220 18.84 -6.13 15.23
N TYR A 221 18.86 -5.30 14.17
CA TYR A 221 19.94 -5.30 13.19
C TYR A 221 21.31 -5.06 13.84
N ALA A 222 21.42 -4.01 14.66
CA ALA A 222 22.65 -3.63 15.33
C ALA A 222 23.13 -4.70 16.34
N LEU A 223 22.20 -5.31 17.09
CA LEU A 223 22.52 -6.39 18.00
C LEU A 223 23.04 -7.63 17.27
N LEU A 224 22.39 -8.02 16.19
CA LEU A 224 22.80 -9.16 15.36
C LEU A 224 24.15 -8.90 14.67
N LEU A 225 24.38 -7.67 14.20
CA LEU A 225 25.67 -7.29 13.63
C LEU A 225 26.78 -7.44 14.67
N LYS A 226 26.63 -6.85 15.86
CA LYS A 226 27.58 -7.01 16.96
C LYS A 226 27.80 -8.47 17.36
N LEU A 227 26.73 -9.26 17.42
CA LEU A 227 26.86 -10.68 17.70
C LEU A 227 27.68 -11.41 16.63
N SER A 228 27.44 -11.08 15.36
CA SER A 228 28.18 -11.65 14.23
C SER A 228 29.66 -11.22 14.21
N GLU A 229 29.97 -9.98 14.62
CA GLU A 229 31.36 -9.52 14.83
C GLU A 229 32.08 -10.37 15.90
N VAL A 230 31.43 -10.57 17.05
CA VAL A 230 32.05 -11.30 18.18
C VAL A 230 32.18 -12.81 17.90
N CYS A 231 31.13 -13.42 17.30
CA CYS A 231 31.08 -14.89 17.14
C CYS A 231 31.80 -15.37 15.86
N PHE A 232 31.77 -14.56 14.78
CA PHE A 232 32.25 -14.98 13.46
C PHE A 232 33.37 -14.09 12.91
N GLY A 233 33.78 -13.04 13.63
CA GLY A 233 34.79 -12.10 13.17
C GLY A 233 34.38 -11.30 11.92
N ILE A 234 33.08 -11.13 11.70
CA ILE A 234 32.55 -10.38 10.57
C ILE A 234 32.87 -8.89 10.80
N SER A 235 33.32 -8.20 9.76
CA SER A 235 33.74 -6.80 9.86
C SER A 235 32.56 -5.85 10.02
N SER A 236 32.76 -4.68 10.64
CA SER A 236 31.77 -3.62 10.82
C SER A 236 31.28 -2.96 9.51
N PHE A 237 31.89 -3.27 8.36
CA PHE A 237 31.48 -2.70 7.05
C PHE A 237 30.05 -3.01 6.62
N HIS A 238 29.35 -3.91 7.35
CA HIS A 238 27.96 -4.32 7.07
C HIS A 238 26.92 -3.44 7.77
N GLU A 239 27.31 -2.29 8.29
CA GLU A 239 26.40 -1.36 8.99
C GLU A 239 25.24 -0.89 8.14
N ALA A 240 25.45 -0.58 6.86
CA ALA A 240 24.44 0.03 5.97
C ALA A 240 23.14 -0.78 5.82
N GLY A 241 23.19 -2.09 6.07
CA GLY A 241 22.03 -2.97 5.97
C GLY A 241 20.89 -2.64 6.95
N TYR A 242 21.14 -1.87 8.03
CA TYR A 242 20.08 -1.43 8.93
C TYR A 242 18.99 -0.61 8.20
N ILE A 243 19.37 0.15 7.16
CA ILE A 243 18.43 0.92 6.35
C ILE A 243 17.45 -0.02 5.65
N CYS A 244 17.96 -1.11 5.10
CA CYS A 244 17.14 -2.08 4.40
C CYS A 244 16.15 -2.77 5.35
N SER A 245 16.53 -2.97 6.61
CA SER A 245 15.68 -3.61 7.61
C SER A 245 14.39 -2.84 7.95
N MET A 246 14.30 -1.54 7.60
CA MET A 246 13.13 -0.71 7.86
C MET A 246 12.30 -0.39 6.61
N LEU A 247 12.72 -0.82 5.42
CA LEU A 247 12.06 -0.45 4.16
C LEU A 247 10.62 -0.98 4.04
N PHE A 248 10.21 -1.94 4.88
CA PHE A 248 8.82 -2.41 4.96
C PHE A 248 7.81 -1.32 5.34
N ILE A 249 8.26 -0.19 5.89
CA ILE A 249 7.39 0.95 6.28
C ILE A 249 7.20 1.94 5.14
N ILE A 250 8.12 2.00 4.17
CA ILE A 250 8.07 3.01 3.09
C ILE A 250 6.75 2.90 2.33
N PRO A 251 5.98 4.01 2.26
CA PRO A 251 4.60 4.00 1.77
C PRO A 251 4.55 4.04 0.23
N GLY A 252 5.14 3.03 -0.42
CA GLY A 252 5.20 2.96 -1.88
C GLY A 252 3.83 2.95 -2.55
N PHE A 253 2.86 2.23 -1.96
CA PHE A 253 1.50 2.17 -2.50
C PHE A 253 0.83 3.56 -2.50
N PRO A 254 0.80 4.33 -1.39
CA PRO A 254 0.28 5.71 -1.40
C PRO A 254 0.99 6.65 -2.38
N PHE A 255 2.32 6.58 -2.52
CA PHE A 255 3.05 7.40 -3.50
C PHE A 255 2.58 7.16 -4.93
N ILE A 256 2.47 5.88 -5.32
CA ILE A 256 2.07 5.52 -6.68
C ILE A 256 0.61 5.90 -6.93
N THR A 257 -0.29 5.61 -5.99
CA THR A 257 -1.72 5.94 -6.14
C THR A 257 -1.98 7.43 -6.11
N SER A 258 -1.25 8.21 -5.31
CA SER A 258 -1.27 9.68 -5.33
C SER A 258 -0.95 10.23 -6.72
N GLY A 259 0.15 9.77 -7.33
CA GLY A 259 0.52 10.22 -8.68
C GLY A 259 -0.54 9.86 -9.74
N ILE A 260 -1.19 8.70 -9.62
CA ILE A 260 -2.28 8.31 -10.53
C ILE A 260 -3.51 9.20 -10.34
N ASP A 261 -3.89 9.50 -9.10
CA ASP A 261 -5.04 10.36 -8.79
C ASP A 261 -4.77 11.80 -9.29
N LEU A 262 -3.59 12.36 -9.04
CA LEU A 262 -3.19 13.68 -9.55
C LEU A 262 -3.27 13.77 -11.08
N ALA A 263 -2.81 12.73 -11.78
CA ALA A 263 -2.87 12.69 -13.24
C ALA A 263 -4.29 12.58 -13.79
N LYS A 264 -5.25 12.17 -12.98
CA LYS A 264 -6.69 12.14 -13.29
C LYS A 264 -7.44 13.38 -12.80
N LEU A 265 -6.71 14.40 -12.31
CA LEU A 265 -7.26 15.63 -11.72
C LEU A 265 -8.09 15.39 -10.45
N ASP A 266 -7.95 14.24 -9.82
CA ASP A 266 -8.47 13.97 -8.48
C ASP A 266 -7.54 14.61 -7.43
N LEU A 267 -7.44 15.93 -7.48
CA LEU A 267 -6.43 16.70 -6.74
C LEU A 267 -6.56 16.52 -5.23
N ARG A 268 -7.77 16.50 -4.69
CA ARG A 268 -8.02 16.30 -3.26
C ARG A 268 -7.46 14.97 -2.79
N SER A 269 -7.89 13.86 -3.38
CA SER A 269 -7.41 12.52 -3.03
C SER A 269 -5.90 12.38 -3.25
N GLY A 270 -5.40 12.90 -4.39
CA GLY A 270 -3.98 12.84 -4.73
C GLY A 270 -3.09 13.56 -3.72
N LEU A 271 -3.45 14.78 -3.34
CA LEU A 271 -2.70 15.57 -2.36
C LEU A 271 -2.78 14.99 -0.94
N GLU A 272 -3.97 14.55 -0.50
CA GLU A 272 -4.14 13.92 0.81
C GLU A 272 -3.29 12.64 0.92
N ARG A 273 -3.25 11.79 -0.14
CA ARG A 273 -2.42 10.58 -0.20
C ARG A 273 -0.93 10.90 -0.21
N LEU A 274 -0.52 11.92 -0.96
CA LEU A 274 0.87 12.39 -1.00
C LEU A 274 1.30 12.87 0.37
N THR A 275 0.49 13.71 1.02
CA THR A 275 0.76 14.23 2.36
C THR A 275 0.87 13.09 3.37
N TYR A 276 -0.05 12.13 3.34
CA TYR A 276 0.01 10.93 4.18
C TYR A 276 1.30 10.14 3.99
N ALA A 277 1.72 9.93 2.73
CA ALA A 277 2.97 9.23 2.43
C ALA A 277 4.20 10.01 2.93
N ILE A 278 4.23 11.33 2.75
CA ILE A 278 5.31 12.20 3.23
C ILE A 278 5.41 12.13 4.77
N ILE A 279 4.30 12.20 5.48
CA ILE A 279 4.28 12.08 6.95
C ILE A 279 4.89 10.74 7.40
N ILE A 280 4.49 9.62 6.78
CA ILE A 280 5.05 8.30 7.11
C ILE A 280 6.56 8.29 6.91
N VAL A 281 7.04 8.80 5.76
CA VAL A 281 8.48 8.84 5.46
C VAL A 281 9.23 9.71 6.47
N LEU A 282 8.73 10.90 6.76
CA LEU A 282 9.36 11.81 7.72
C LEU A 282 9.50 11.17 9.10
N VAL A 283 8.42 10.59 9.63
CA VAL A 283 8.45 9.92 10.93
C VAL A 283 9.40 8.72 10.89
N ALA A 284 9.31 7.90 9.84
CA ALA A 284 10.14 6.71 9.67
C ALA A 284 11.64 7.05 9.66
N THR A 285 12.01 8.00 8.82
CA THR A 285 13.41 8.39 8.63
C THR A 285 13.97 9.13 9.83
N MET A 286 13.15 9.94 10.53
CA MET A 286 13.55 10.59 11.79
C MET A 286 13.88 9.56 12.88
N PHE A 287 13.01 8.58 13.10
CA PHE A 287 13.29 7.54 14.09
C PHE A 287 14.47 6.65 13.70
N ALA A 288 14.64 6.34 12.42
CA ALA A 288 15.81 5.62 11.94
C ALA A 288 17.09 6.41 12.12
N TRP A 289 17.07 7.72 11.88
CA TRP A 289 18.19 8.62 12.13
C TRP A 289 18.56 8.71 13.63
N ILE A 290 17.55 8.86 14.51
CA ILE A 290 17.77 8.85 15.97
C ILE A 290 18.43 7.52 16.39
N MET A 291 17.90 6.38 15.88
CA MET A 291 18.48 5.06 16.19
C MET A 291 19.88 4.91 15.64
N ALA A 292 20.18 5.44 14.45
CA ALA A 292 21.53 5.45 13.89
C ALA A 292 22.52 6.24 14.78
N LEU A 293 22.11 7.40 15.30
CA LEU A 293 22.94 8.18 16.25
C LEU A 293 23.18 7.43 17.56
N LEU A 294 22.13 6.84 18.15
CA LEU A 294 22.23 6.11 19.42
C LEU A 294 23.10 4.86 19.30
N LEU A 295 22.98 4.12 18.18
CA LEU A 295 23.69 2.88 17.91
C LEU A 295 25.02 3.09 17.18
N LYS A 296 25.36 4.35 16.84
CA LYS A 296 26.56 4.77 16.07
C LYS A 296 26.66 4.09 14.70
N LEU A 297 25.52 3.86 14.03
CA LEU A 297 25.45 3.29 12.69
C LEU A 297 25.62 4.40 11.63
N LYS A 298 26.26 4.07 10.51
CA LYS A 298 26.46 5.01 9.39
C LYS A 298 25.83 4.46 8.12
N PRO A 299 25.19 5.32 7.29
CA PRO A 299 24.61 4.92 6.01
C PRO A 299 25.68 4.91 4.90
N VAL A 300 26.75 4.17 5.11
CA VAL A 300 27.82 3.98 4.12
C VAL A 300 27.31 3.22 2.90
N ASP A 301 28.08 3.23 1.80
CA ASP A 301 27.76 2.41 0.65
C ASP A 301 28.06 0.94 0.93
N PHE A 302 27.29 0.05 0.28
CA PHE A 302 27.55 -1.38 0.35
C PHE A 302 28.88 -1.73 -0.33
N ALA A 303 29.56 -2.74 0.20
CA ALA A 303 30.77 -3.24 -0.43
C ALA A 303 30.45 -3.83 -1.81
N ALA A 304 31.25 -3.49 -2.81
CA ALA A 304 31.05 -4.00 -4.17
C ALA A 304 31.16 -5.54 -4.17
N MET A 305 30.15 -6.20 -4.70
CA MET A 305 30.14 -7.65 -4.89
C MET A 305 30.77 -7.99 -6.24
N ASN A 306 31.87 -8.75 -6.23
CA ASN A 306 32.46 -9.30 -7.46
C ASN A 306 31.71 -10.55 -7.88
N ILE A 307 30.58 -10.37 -8.57
CA ILE A 307 29.74 -11.44 -9.08
C ILE A 307 29.76 -11.38 -10.62
N ASP A 308 29.82 -12.55 -11.26
CA ASP A 308 29.67 -12.63 -12.72
C ASP A 308 28.37 -11.93 -13.18
N PRO A 309 28.42 -11.08 -14.24
CA PRO A 309 27.27 -10.27 -14.68
C PRO A 309 26.00 -11.12 -14.97
N LEU A 310 26.17 -12.31 -15.54
CA LEU A 310 25.06 -13.19 -15.89
C LEU A 310 24.42 -13.78 -14.62
N LEU A 311 25.24 -14.19 -13.66
CA LEU A 311 24.77 -14.63 -12.35
C LEU A 311 24.10 -13.48 -11.58
N HIS A 312 24.65 -12.28 -11.64
CA HIS A 312 24.07 -11.10 -11.01
C HIS A 312 22.66 -10.78 -11.56
N MET A 313 22.50 -10.79 -12.89
CA MET A 313 21.18 -10.64 -13.54
C MET A 313 20.20 -11.74 -13.08
N PHE A 314 20.63 -12.99 -13.02
CA PHE A 314 19.79 -14.11 -12.55
C PHE A 314 19.36 -13.93 -11.07
N LEU A 315 20.29 -13.53 -10.22
CA LEU A 315 19.99 -13.21 -8.81
C LEU A 315 19.05 -12.03 -8.66
N ARG A 316 19.16 -11.01 -9.52
CA ARG A 316 18.21 -9.87 -9.57
C ARG A 316 16.79 -10.30 -9.91
N ILE A 317 16.62 -11.24 -10.82
CA ILE A 317 15.29 -11.81 -11.16
C ILE A 317 14.69 -12.47 -9.92
N ILE A 318 15.44 -13.34 -9.24
CA ILE A 318 14.98 -14.06 -8.05
C ILE A 318 14.67 -13.10 -6.92
N THR A 319 15.57 -12.18 -6.61
CA THR A 319 15.39 -11.24 -5.51
C THR A 319 14.29 -10.22 -5.82
N SER A 320 14.13 -9.76 -7.06
CA SER A 320 12.98 -8.94 -7.44
C SER A 320 11.66 -9.67 -7.29
N PHE A 321 11.61 -10.96 -7.68
CA PHE A 321 10.43 -11.80 -7.44
C PHE A 321 10.11 -11.91 -5.95
N CYS A 322 11.09 -12.28 -5.12
CA CYS A 322 10.91 -12.43 -3.67
C CYS A 322 10.49 -11.12 -3.00
N GLY A 323 11.11 -10.01 -3.39
CA GLY A 323 10.79 -8.68 -2.88
C GLY A 323 9.35 -8.27 -3.17
N VAL A 324 8.93 -8.37 -4.42
CA VAL A 324 7.56 -8.03 -4.83
C VAL A 324 6.53 -8.99 -4.24
N PHE A 325 6.84 -10.27 -4.16
CA PHE A 325 5.96 -11.26 -3.53
C PHE A 325 5.73 -10.92 -2.06
N GLY A 326 6.82 -10.64 -1.32
CA GLY A 326 6.72 -10.25 0.09
C GLY A 326 5.88 -8.98 0.29
N PHE A 327 6.12 -7.91 -0.48
CA PHE A 327 5.28 -6.71 -0.42
C PHE A 327 3.83 -6.98 -0.81
N SER A 328 3.57 -7.82 -1.81
CA SER A 328 2.20 -8.18 -2.19
C SER A 328 1.45 -8.89 -1.06
N ILE A 329 2.12 -9.80 -0.35
CA ILE A 329 1.54 -10.44 0.84
C ILE A 329 1.26 -9.40 1.95
N MET A 330 2.14 -8.42 2.15
CA MET A 330 1.92 -7.33 3.11
C MET A 330 0.72 -6.44 2.72
N PHE A 331 0.41 -6.32 1.42
CA PHE A 331 -0.79 -5.65 0.91
C PHE A 331 -2.03 -6.55 0.92
N ASN A 332 -1.96 -7.67 1.64
CA ASN A 332 -3.05 -8.63 1.79
C ASN A 332 -3.54 -9.21 0.45
N SER A 333 -2.62 -9.43 -0.49
CA SER A 333 -2.92 -10.08 -1.77
C SER A 333 -3.05 -11.59 -1.59
N ALA A 334 -4.04 -12.20 -2.25
CA ALA A 334 -4.11 -13.65 -2.38
C ALA A 334 -2.86 -14.17 -3.12
N ILE A 335 -2.40 -15.38 -2.79
CA ILE A 335 -1.16 -15.96 -3.33
C ILE A 335 -1.08 -15.90 -4.87
N PRO A 336 -2.14 -16.22 -5.65
CA PRO A 336 -2.06 -16.13 -7.11
C PRO A 336 -1.85 -14.69 -7.62
N ILE A 337 -2.49 -13.70 -6.98
CA ILE A 337 -2.32 -12.28 -7.31
C ILE A 337 -0.91 -11.82 -6.95
N ALA A 338 -0.41 -12.23 -5.77
CA ALA A 338 0.93 -11.91 -5.31
C ALA A 338 2.01 -12.51 -6.22
N ALA A 339 1.86 -13.77 -6.63
CA ALA A 339 2.78 -14.43 -7.56
C ALA A 339 2.77 -13.77 -8.95
N THR A 340 1.60 -13.40 -9.43
CA THR A 340 1.45 -12.68 -10.71
C THR A 340 2.15 -11.32 -10.67
N ALA A 341 1.94 -10.54 -9.61
CA ALA A 341 2.61 -9.26 -9.41
C ALA A 341 4.14 -9.44 -9.28
N ALA A 342 4.59 -10.52 -8.61
CA ALA A 342 6.00 -10.84 -8.45
C ALA A 342 6.69 -11.19 -9.76
N LEU A 343 6.04 -11.95 -10.64
CA LEU A 343 6.57 -12.25 -11.98
C LEU A 343 6.72 -10.98 -12.83
N ILE A 344 5.72 -10.12 -12.81
CA ILE A 344 5.78 -8.82 -13.52
C ILE A 344 6.89 -7.95 -12.94
N GLY A 345 6.96 -7.86 -11.60
CA GLY A 345 7.96 -7.05 -10.92
C GLY A 345 9.38 -7.58 -11.11
N ALA A 346 9.56 -8.90 -11.17
CA ALA A 346 10.84 -9.52 -11.49
C ALA A 346 11.34 -9.09 -12.87
N ALA A 347 10.50 -9.17 -13.89
CA ALA A 347 10.86 -8.74 -15.25
C ALA A 347 11.12 -7.23 -15.32
N ALA A 348 10.22 -6.41 -14.78
CA ALA A 348 10.28 -4.96 -14.89
C ALA A 348 11.42 -4.34 -14.07
N ASN A 349 11.66 -4.83 -12.84
CA ASN A 349 12.73 -4.29 -12.00
C ASN A 349 14.11 -4.76 -12.45
N THR A 350 14.24 -6.00 -12.91
CA THR A 350 15.52 -6.45 -13.51
C THR A 350 15.84 -5.64 -14.75
N LEU A 351 14.88 -5.45 -15.68
CA LEU A 351 15.07 -4.57 -16.82
C LEU A 351 15.54 -3.17 -16.41
N ARG A 352 14.89 -2.56 -15.40
CA ARG A 352 15.30 -1.26 -14.86
C ARG A 352 16.74 -1.25 -14.41
N LEU A 353 17.17 -2.25 -13.63
CA LEU A 353 18.52 -2.31 -13.07
C LEU A 353 19.57 -2.57 -14.16
N GLU A 354 19.27 -3.45 -15.12
CA GLU A 354 20.17 -3.70 -16.25
C GLU A 354 20.33 -2.46 -17.15
N LEU A 355 19.25 -1.67 -17.35
CA LEU A 355 19.34 -0.40 -18.08
C LEU A 355 20.29 0.61 -17.38
N ILE A 356 20.24 0.68 -16.05
CA ILE A 356 21.16 1.54 -15.29
C ILE A 356 22.62 1.08 -15.48
N ASP A 357 22.86 -0.21 -15.35
CA ASP A 357 24.24 -0.75 -15.37
C ASP A 357 24.85 -0.76 -16.77
N PHE A 358 24.10 -1.20 -17.80
CA PHE A 358 24.64 -1.31 -19.16
C PHE A 358 24.64 0.00 -19.95
N THR A 359 23.62 0.85 -19.74
CA THR A 359 23.46 2.07 -20.55
C THR A 359 23.79 3.35 -19.79
N GLN A 360 24.15 3.26 -18.51
CA GLN A 360 24.36 4.41 -17.60
C GLN A 360 23.14 5.36 -17.54
N MET A 361 21.94 4.80 -17.76
CA MET A 361 20.69 5.55 -17.77
C MET A 361 20.40 6.12 -16.37
N PRO A 362 19.95 7.37 -16.24
CA PRO A 362 19.55 7.93 -14.97
C PRO A 362 18.45 7.10 -14.30
N SER A 363 18.51 6.98 -12.96
CA SER A 363 17.61 6.10 -12.20
C SER A 363 16.12 6.42 -12.39
N ALA A 364 15.77 7.69 -12.64
CA ALA A 364 14.39 8.10 -12.87
C ALA A 364 13.85 7.64 -14.24
N GLU A 365 14.65 7.74 -15.29
CA GLU A 365 14.29 7.28 -16.64
C GLU A 365 14.15 5.75 -16.64
N ALA A 366 15.09 5.05 -16.03
CA ALA A 366 15.03 3.60 -15.88
C ALA A 366 13.79 3.17 -15.06
N ALA A 367 13.41 3.92 -14.00
CA ALA A 367 12.21 3.68 -13.22
C ALA A 367 10.93 3.89 -14.05
N PHE A 368 10.90 4.91 -14.91
CA PHE A 368 9.80 5.13 -15.86
C PHE A 368 9.65 3.92 -16.80
N ILE A 369 10.73 3.45 -17.42
CA ILE A 369 10.70 2.29 -18.33
C ILE A 369 10.28 1.02 -17.60
N GLY A 370 10.79 0.79 -16.37
CA GLY A 370 10.38 -0.32 -15.53
C GLY A 370 8.89 -0.29 -15.21
N ALA A 371 8.37 0.87 -14.80
CA ALA A 371 6.94 1.04 -14.50
C ALA A 371 6.06 0.91 -15.75
N LEU A 372 6.49 1.45 -16.89
CA LEU A 372 5.83 1.28 -18.18
C LEU A 372 5.72 -0.21 -18.55
N THR A 373 6.83 -0.94 -18.45
CA THR A 373 6.88 -2.39 -18.72
C THR A 373 5.95 -3.16 -17.80
N ALA A 374 5.98 -2.89 -16.49
CA ALA A 374 5.08 -3.50 -15.52
C ALA A 374 3.60 -3.24 -15.86
N GLY A 375 3.27 -2.01 -16.25
CA GLY A 375 1.93 -1.63 -16.65
C GLY A 375 1.43 -2.31 -17.93
N LEU A 376 2.31 -2.50 -18.92
CA LEU A 376 2.00 -3.22 -20.16
C LEU A 376 1.78 -4.71 -19.89
N LEU A 377 2.67 -5.37 -19.18
CA LEU A 377 2.53 -6.78 -18.79
C LEU A 377 1.25 -7.03 -17.99
N ALA A 378 0.96 -6.18 -17.00
CA ALA A 378 -0.27 -6.27 -16.23
C ALA A 378 -1.54 -6.10 -17.07
N SER A 379 -1.47 -5.35 -18.17
CA SER A 379 -2.61 -5.18 -19.09
C SER A 379 -2.94 -6.46 -19.85
N ILE A 380 -1.92 -7.22 -20.24
CA ILE A 380 -2.05 -8.51 -20.89
C ILE A 380 -2.69 -9.51 -19.94
N ILE A 381 -2.20 -9.56 -18.68
CA ILE A 381 -2.69 -10.50 -17.68
C ILE A 381 -4.12 -10.18 -17.23
N LYS A 382 -4.48 -8.90 -17.06
CA LYS A 382 -5.86 -8.50 -16.72
C LYS A 382 -6.85 -9.04 -17.74
N ARG A 383 -6.52 -8.97 -19.02
CA ARG A 383 -7.37 -9.47 -20.10
C ARG A 383 -7.68 -10.96 -19.96
N ASN A 384 -6.75 -11.74 -19.40
CA ASN A 384 -6.86 -13.19 -19.32
C ASN A 384 -7.43 -13.69 -17.98
N HIS A 385 -7.20 -12.99 -16.86
CA HIS A 385 -7.50 -13.47 -15.50
C HIS A 385 -8.48 -12.59 -14.71
N GLY A 386 -8.85 -11.42 -15.21
CA GLY A 386 -9.83 -10.53 -14.55
C GLY A 386 -9.38 -9.87 -13.25
N TYR A 387 -8.11 -9.96 -12.87
CA TYR A 387 -7.61 -9.33 -11.63
C TYR A 387 -7.67 -7.80 -11.69
N PRO A 388 -7.96 -7.11 -10.56
CA PRO A 388 -7.87 -5.66 -10.49
C PRO A 388 -6.48 -5.18 -10.90
N ARG A 389 -6.41 -4.30 -11.89
CA ARG A 389 -5.12 -3.86 -12.44
C ARG A 389 -4.21 -3.27 -11.36
N ILE A 390 -4.76 -2.48 -10.44
CA ILE A 390 -4.00 -1.85 -9.35
C ILE A 390 -3.39 -2.89 -8.39
N SER A 391 -4.08 -4.01 -8.16
CA SER A 391 -3.60 -5.09 -7.29
C SER A 391 -2.40 -5.85 -7.86
N ILE A 392 -2.12 -5.68 -9.15
CA ILE A 392 -0.98 -6.27 -9.82
C ILE A 392 0.10 -5.21 -10.08
N THR A 393 -0.28 -4.03 -10.64
CA THR A 393 0.69 -3.03 -11.08
C THR A 393 1.40 -2.33 -9.94
N VAL A 394 0.68 -1.92 -8.89
CA VAL A 394 1.32 -1.18 -7.79
C VAL A 394 2.30 -2.06 -7.01
N PRO A 395 1.93 -3.29 -6.59
CA PRO A 395 2.91 -4.16 -5.93
C PRO A 395 4.13 -4.47 -6.81
N SER A 396 3.95 -4.63 -8.14
CA SER A 396 5.07 -4.99 -9.03
C SER A 396 6.14 -3.90 -9.15
N ILE A 397 5.80 -2.63 -8.89
CA ILE A 397 6.76 -1.53 -8.96
C ILE A 397 7.12 -0.93 -7.60
N VAL A 398 6.49 -1.39 -6.50
CA VAL A 398 6.77 -0.84 -5.17
C VAL A 398 8.22 -1.00 -4.75
N ILE A 399 8.88 -2.05 -5.23
CA ILE A 399 10.30 -2.31 -5.00
C ILE A 399 11.21 -1.27 -5.69
N MET A 400 10.69 -0.47 -6.60
CA MET A 400 11.43 0.60 -7.28
C MET A 400 11.34 1.93 -6.53
N VAL A 401 10.51 2.03 -5.47
CA VAL A 401 10.34 3.25 -4.68
C VAL A 401 11.63 3.57 -3.94
N PRO A 402 12.12 4.82 -3.99
CA PRO A 402 13.48 5.18 -3.58
C PRO A 402 13.61 5.39 -2.05
N GLY A 403 13.30 4.36 -1.26
CA GLY A 403 13.34 4.44 0.21
C GLY A 403 14.73 4.75 0.77
N LEU A 404 15.77 4.15 0.20
CA LEU A 404 17.15 4.42 0.57
C LEU A 404 17.55 5.90 0.29
N TYR A 405 17.13 6.45 -0.86
CA TYR A 405 17.39 7.84 -1.23
C TYR A 405 16.72 8.82 -0.25
N LEU A 406 15.46 8.54 0.10
CA LEU A 406 14.72 9.35 1.07
C LEU A 406 15.38 9.32 2.45
N TYR A 407 15.85 8.16 2.88
CA TYR A 407 16.58 8.06 4.15
C TYR A 407 17.91 8.82 4.10
N ARG A 408 18.72 8.63 3.07
CA ARG A 408 19.98 9.34 2.91
C ARG A 408 19.80 10.85 2.85
N ALA A 409 18.76 11.33 2.18
CA ALA A 409 18.43 12.75 2.13
C ALA A 409 18.22 13.34 3.54
N ILE A 410 17.40 12.66 4.37
CA ILE A 410 17.09 13.12 5.73
C ILE A 410 18.29 12.93 6.67
N TYR A 411 19.03 11.84 6.55
CA TYR A 411 20.25 11.64 7.33
C TYR A 411 21.28 12.76 7.07
N ASN A 412 21.56 13.07 5.79
CA ASN A 412 22.49 14.14 5.41
C ASN A 412 21.98 15.52 5.83
N LEU A 413 20.67 15.76 5.81
CA LEU A 413 20.10 16.98 6.38
C LEU A 413 20.37 17.08 7.88
N GLY A 414 20.21 15.99 8.62
CA GLY A 414 20.46 15.93 10.06
C GLY A 414 21.90 16.19 10.49
N ILE A 415 22.87 15.83 9.64
CA ILE A 415 24.29 16.11 9.87
C ILE A 415 24.76 17.40 9.16
N MET A 416 23.83 18.21 8.66
CA MET A 416 24.08 19.50 7.98
C MET A 416 24.88 19.40 6.66
N SER A 417 24.93 18.24 6.02
CA SER A 417 25.50 18.03 4.67
C SER A 417 24.44 18.37 3.61
N LEU A 418 24.19 19.66 3.39
CA LEU A 418 23.07 20.14 2.58
C LEU A 418 23.17 19.71 1.10
N ASN A 419 24.38 19.78 0.51
CA ASN A 419 24.56 19.40 -0.90
C ASN A 419 24.18 17.94 -1.17
N GLU A 420 24.65 17.04 -0.31
CA GLU A 420 24.30 15.61 -0.38
C GLU A 420 22.81 15.39 -0.16
N SER A 421 22.23 16.07 0.85
CA SER A 421 20.81 15.99 1.14
C SER A 421 19.97 16.40 -0.05
N VAL A 422 20.23 17.54 -0.68
CA VAL A 422 19.49 18.04 -1.85
C VAL A 422 19.62 17.09 -3.04
N SER A 423 20.81 16.53 -3.29
CA SER A 423 21.05 15.57 -4.37
C SER A 423 20.19 14.31 -4.19
N TRP A 424 20.17 13.74 -3.00
CA TRP A 424 19.36 12.56 -2.70
C TRP A 424 17.85 12.86 -2.76
N PHE A 425 17.41 14.05 -2.30
CA PHE A 425 16.02 14.48 -2.42
C PHE A 425 15.59 14.63 -3.87
N ALA A 426 16.38 15.29 -4.69
CA ALA A 426 16.08 15.49 -6.11
C ALA A 426 15.95 14.14 -6.83
N ALA A 427 16.88 13.23 -6.61
CA ALA A 427 16.83 11.89 -7.18
C ALA A 427 15.58 11.11 -6.72
N ALA A 428 15.24 11.18 -5.43
CA ALA A 428 14.06 10.53 -4.89
C ALA A 428 12.76 11.07 -5.50
N ILE A 429 12.60 12.38 -5.59
CA ILE A 429 11.43 13.05 -6.18
C ILE A 429 11.26 12.66 -7.64
N MET A 430 12.33 12.66 -8.42
CA MET A 430 12.30 12.27 -9.82
C MET A 430 11.85 10.82 -10.01
N ILE A 431 12.34 9.88 -9.19
CA ILE A 431 11.93 8.47 -9.25
C ILE A 431 10.45 8.33 -8.83
N ILE A 432 10.03 8.99 -7.73
CA ILE A 432 8.64 8.95 -7.24
C ILE A 432 7.67 9.48 -8.30
N ALA A 433 8.04 10.49 -9.07
CA ALA A 433 7.24 11.03 -10.16
C ALA A 433 7.25 10.09 -11.39
N ALA A 434 8.39 9.50 -11.73
CA ALA A 434 8.55 8.64 -12.89
C ALA A 434 7.70 7.36 -12.81
N LEU A 435 7.56 6.77 -11.63
CA LEU A 435 6.82 5.50 -11.44
C LEU A 435 5.35 5.60 -11.83
N PRO A 436 4.52 6.51 -11.27
CA PRO A 436 3.13 6.64 -11.67
C PRO A 436 2.98 7.09 -13.14
N ILE A 437 3.87 7.95 -13.63
CA ILE A 437 3.87 8.39 -15.03
C ILE A 437 4.05 7.18 -15.96
N GLY A 438 5.00 6.28 -15.69
CA GLY A 438 5.19 5.06 -16.46
C GLY A 438 3.93 4.17 -16.49
N LEU A 439 3.26 3.96 -15.33
CA LEU A 439 2.00 3.22 -15.26
C LEU A 439 0.86 3.91 -16.03
N ILE A 440 0.78 5.24 -15.98
CA ILE A 440 -0.22 6.03 -16.68
C ILE A 440 -0.04 5.88 -18.20
N PHE A 441 1.19 6.01 -18.69
CA PHE A 441 1.49 5.81 -20.10
C PHE A 441 1.13 4.38 -20.57
N ALA A 442 1.51 3.35 -19.80
CA ALA A 442 1.09 1.98 -20.09
C ALA A 442 -0.44 1.86 -20.20
N ARG A 443 -1.15 2.56 -19.33
CA ARG A 443 -2.62 2.55 -19.31
C ARG A 443 -3.23 3.32 -20.47
N ILE A 444 -2.70 4.49 -20.81
CA ILE A 444 -3.11 5.26 -22.00
C ILE A 444 -2.96 4.44 -23.28
N LEU A 445 -1.90 3.63 -23.39
CA LEU A 445 -1.67 2.77 -24.54
C LEU A 445 -2.66 1.60 -24.62
N THR A 446 -3.07 1.06 -23.47
CA THR A 446 -3.81 -0.22 -23.40
C THR A 446 -5.29 -0.09 -23.04
N ASP A 447 -5.74 1.07 -22.53
CA ASP A 447 -7.10 1.30 -22.05
C ASP A 447 -7.68 2.56 -22.70
N ARG A 448 -8.60 2.37 -23.65
CA ARG A 448 -9.20 3.46 -24.41
C ARG A 448 -9.99 4.42 -23.50
N THR A 449 -10.66 3.89 -22.50
CA THR A 449 -11.49 4.73 -21.58
C THR A 449 -10.64 5.59 -20.67
N PHE A 450 -9.43 5.15 -20.34
CA PHE A 450 -8.52 5.90 -19.49
C PHE A 450 -7.87 7.12 -20.17
N ARG A 451 -7.90 7.18 -21.52
CA ARG A 451 -7.33 8.32 -22.28
C ARG A 451 -8.06 9.63 -22.05
N TYR A 452 -9.31 9.57 -21.64
CA TYR A 452 -10.15 10.75 -21.43
C TYR A 452 -10.17 11.12 -19.95
N CYS A 453 -10.04 12.43 -19.66
CA CYS A 453 -10.35 12.98 -18.35
C CYS A 453 -11.85 13.25 -18.32
N THR A 454 -12.52 12.68 -17.35
CA THR A 454 -13.94 12.92 -17.10
C THR A 454 -14.14 13.09 -15.61
#